data_0c03a56f4bf1cb8417aa524d57f5b225
#
_entry.id   0c03a56f4bf1cb8417aa524d57f5b225
#
_cell.length_a   1.000
_cell.length_b   1.000
_cell.length_c   1.000
_cell.angle_alpha   90.00
_cell.angle_beta   90.00
_cell.angle_gamma   90.00
#
_symmetry.space_group_name_H-M   'P 1'
#
loop_
_entity.id
_entity.type
_entity.pdbx_description
1 polymer ?
#
loop_
_entity_poly.entity_id
_entity_poly.type
_entity_poly.pdbx_seq_one_letter_code
_entity_poly.pdbx_strand_id
1 'polypeptide(L)'
;MKQAQSSISINSLYCAIDSKVILSDINFNLNSGQSITITGPNGVGKTLLLNTIVGFKSIFKGKISINKINLSNDPSNRQEHIGYYGHKASLHTGLTVMETIEYWKAYYSSDANTSELIKFWDLPNKTVESCSEGQRKRLALVRLSLMNRNIWILDEPTTNLDFVGKKKFSELHTSHLSAGGLSLITSHEPTQVKGHKIINLERHRGKN
;
A
#
# COMPACT_ATOMS: atom_id res chain seq x y z
N MET A 1 -1.33 23.48 -12.05
CA MET A 1 -1.77 22.35 -12.90
C MET A 1 -2.77 21.51 -12.09
N LYS A 2 -3.99 21.26 -12.61
CA LYS A 2 -4.91 20.30 -11.96
C LYS A 2 -4.26 18.94 -12.01
N GLN A 3 -3.91 18.36 -10.85
CA GLN A 3 -3.46 16.96 -10.79
C GLN A 3 -4.53 16.08 -11.44
N ALA A 4 -4.10 15.16 -12.32
CA ALA A 4 -4.99 14.19 -12.94
C ALA A 4 -5.72 13.43 -11.82
N GLN A 5 -7.05 13.41 -11.84
CA GLN A 5 -7.87 12.70 -10.85
C GLN A 5 -7.62 11.20 -11.01
N SER A 6 -6.94 10.61 -10.04
CA SER A 6 -6.76 9.17 -9.98
C SER A 6 -8.00 8.48 -9.44
N SER A 7 -8.33 7.32 -9.98
CA SER A 7 -9.44 6.50 -9.49
C SER A 7 -9.15 5.01 -9.63
N ILE A 8 -9.68 4.22 -8.72
CA ILE A 8 -9.72 2.77 -8.82
C ILE A 8 -11.13 2.27 -8.59
N SER A 9 -11.61 1.37 -9.44
CA SER A 9 -12.92 0.74 -9.36
C SER A 9 -12.79 -0.77 -9.35
N ILE A 10 -13.40 -1.39 -8.37
CA ILE A 10 -13.48 -2.84 -8.19
C ILE A 10 -14.94 -3.24 -8.33
N ASN A 11 -15.24 -4.13 -9.28
CA ASN A 11 -16.60 -4.54 -9.58
C ASN A 11 -16.72 -6.07 -9.56
N SER A 12 -17.54 -6.59 -8.65
CA SER A 12 -17.81 -8.01 -8.44
C SER A 12 -16.56 -8.85 -8.46
N LEU A 13 -15.54 -8.43 -7.69
CA LEU A 13 -14.24 -9.11 -7.64
C LEU A 13 -14.32 -10.35 -6.76
N TYR A 14 -13.85 -11.47 -7.31
CA TYR A 14 -13.68 -12.74 -6.61
C TYR A 14 -12.20 -13.09 -6.57
N CYS A 15 -11.71 -13.49 -5.38
CA CYS A 15 -10.34 -13.93 -5.19
C CYS A 15 -10.33 -15.39 -4.77
N ALA A 16 -9.45 -16.19 -5.38
CA ALA A 16 -9.35 -17.63 -5.13
C ALA A 16 -7.89 -18.05 -4.86
N ILE A 17 -7.73 -19.17 -4.17
CA ILE A 17 -6.49 -19.93 -4.00
C ILE A 17 -6.80 -21.36 -4.46
N ASP A 18 -6.01 -21.89 -5.36
CA ASP A 18 -6.15 -23.24 -5.91
C ASP A 18 -7.61 -23.56 -6.33
N SER A 19 -8.21 -22.63 -7.09
CA SER A 19 -9.61 -22.66 -7.55
C SER A 19 -10.68 -22.57 -6.46
N LYS A 20 -10.32 -22.53 -5.18
CA LYS A 20 -11.26 -22.32 -4.08
C LYS A 20 -11.47 -20.82 -3.88
N VAL A 21 -12.73 -20.35 -4.02
CA VAL A 21 -13.10 -18.96 -3.79
C VAL A 21 -12.97 -18.62 -2.30
N ILE A 22 -12.08 -17.69 -1.96
CA ILE A 22 -11.86 -17.20 -0.60
C ILE A 22 -12.68 -15.94 -0.34
N LEU A 23 -12.72 -15.04 -1.34
CA LEU A 23 -13.48 -13.79 -1.26
C LEU A 23 -14.42 -13.68 -2.46
N SER A 24 -15.63 -13.21 -2.22
CA SER A 24 -16.67 -13.10 -3.24
C SER A 24 -17.32 -11.72 -3.25
N ASP A 25 -17.63 -11.24 -4.44
CA ASP A 25 -18.42 -10.04 -4.72
C ASP A 25 -17.92 -8.77 -4.00
N ILE A 26 -16.63 -8.51 -4.09
CA ILE A 26 -16.03 -7.28 -3.58
C ILE A 26 -16.35 -6.14 -4.55
N ASN A 27 -16.95 -5.08 -4.02
CA ASN A 27 -17.37 -3.91 -4.79
C ASN A 27 -16.98 -2.63 -4.06
N PHE A 28 -16.20 -1.76 -4.69
CA PHE A 28 -15.93 -0.40 -4.23
C PHE A 28 -15.33 0.49 -5.30
N ASN A 29 -15.46 1.80 -5.07
CA ASN A 29 -14.81 2.84 -5.85
C ASN A 29 -14.04 3.77 -4.92
N LEU A 30 -12.82 4.14 -5.31
CA LEU A 30 -11.98 5.14 -4.70
C LEU A 30 -11.59 6.19 -5.72
N ASN A 31 -11.65 7.45 -5.30
CA ASN A 31 -11.21 8.61 -6.06
C ASN A 31 -10.11 9.35 -5.30
N SER A 32 -9.43 10.26 -5.99
CA SER A 32 -8.43 11.16 -5.40
C SER A 32 -8.88 11.73 -4.05
N GLY A 33 -7.98 11.75 -3.07
CA GLY A 33 -8.22 12.21 -1.71
C GLY A 33 -8.96 11.22 -0.80
N GLN A 34 -9.33 10.04 -1.31
CA GLN A 34 -10.07 9.04 -0.54
C GLN A 34 -9.19 7.89 -0.07
N SER A 35 -9.57 7.30 1.06
CA SER A 35 -8.94 6.10 1.61
C SER A 35 -10.00 5.06 2.01
N ILE A 36 -9.68 3.77 1.80
CA ILE A 36 -10.44 2.64 2.34
C ILE A 36 -9.56 1.83 3.28
N THR A 37 -10.08 1.50 4.48
CA THR A 37 -9.47 0.45 5.32
C THR A 37 -10.22 -0.86 5.13
N ILE A 38 -9.45 -1.89 4.82
CA ILE A 38 -9.90 -3.28 4.80
C ILE A 38 -9.66 -3.88 6.16
N THR A 39 -10.73 -4.33 6.81
CA THR A 39 -10.68 -4.97 8.13
C THR A 39 -11.14 -6.43 8.05
N GLY A 40 -10.84 -7.18 9.09
CA GLY A 40 -11.22 -8.58 9.25
C GLY A 40 -10.15 -9.40 9.98
N PRO A 41 -10.50 -10.59 10.49
CA PRO A 41 -9.58 -11.44 11.24
C PRO A 41 -8.39 -11.90 10.39
N ASN A 42 -7.37 -12.46 11.07
CA ASN A 42 -6.26 -13.10 10.39
C ASN A 42 -6.74 -14.25 9.52
N GLY A 43 -6.15 -14.41 8.34
CA GLY A 43 -6.54 -15.46 7.39
C GLY A 43 -7.84 -15.20 6.61
N VAL A 44 -8.56 -14.07 6.81
CA VAL A 44 -9.78 -13.76 6.06
C VAL A 44 -9.55 -13.49 4.56
N GLY A 45 -8.30 -13.20 4.17
CA GLY A 45 -7.94 -12.91 2.77
C GLY A 45 -7.54 -11.45 2.50
N LYS A 46 -7.20 -10.65 3.52
CA LYS A 46 -6.76 -9.25 3.33
C LYS A 46 -5.61 -9.13 2.32
N THR A 47 -4.51 -9.82 2.59
CA THR A 47 -3.33 -9.86 1.69
C THR A 47 -3.67 -10.46 0.31
N LEU A 48 -4.56 -11.48 0.25
CA LEU A 48 -5.01 -12.04 -1.02
C LEU A 48 -5.72 -10.99 -1.87
N LEU A 49 -6.63 -10.22 -1.28
CA LEU A 49 -7.32 -9.13 -1.96
C LEU A 49 -6.32 -8.10 -2.50
N LEU A 50 -5.41 -7.61 -1.66
CA LEU A 50 -4.41 -6.63 -2.09
C LEU A 50 -3.54 -7.16 -3.22
N ASN A 51 -3.03 -8.40 -3.11
CA ASN A 51 -2.21 -9.04 -4.13
C ASN A 51 -2.98 -9.24 -5.45
N THR A 52 -4.28 -9.53 -5.39
CA THR A 52 -5.13 -9.63 -6.59
C THR A 52 -5.30 -8.26 -7.24
N ILE A 53 -5.52 -7.20 -6.47
CA ILE A 53 -5.67 -5.83 -7.00
C ILE A 53 -4.36 -5.36 -7.64
N VAL A 54 -3.22 -5.56 -6.98
CA VAL A 54 -1.89 -5.19 -7.52
C VAL A 54 -1.53 -5.99 -8.77
N GLY A 55 -2.01 -7.23 -8.89
CA GLY A 55 -1.69 -8.10 -10.03
C GLY A 55 -0.66 -9.18 -9.73
N PHE A 56 -0.30 -9.41 -8.45
CA PHE A 56 0.54 -10.54 -8.03
C PHE A 56 -0.22 -11.87 -7.99
N LYS A 57 -1.55 -11.80 -7.96
CA LYS A 57 -2.46 -12.94 -8.09
C LYS A 57 -3.49 -12.67 -9.19
N SER A 58 -3.87 -13.74 -9.87
CA SER A 58 -4.88 -13.67 -10.93
C SER A 58 -6.26 -13.33 -10.36
N ILE A 59 -7.05 -12.60 -11.13
CA ILE A 59 -8.46 -12.38 -10.85
C ILE A 59 -9.21 -13.66 -11.17
N PHE A 60 -9.97 -14.20 -10.22
CA PHE A 60 -10.83 -15.36 -10.47
C PHE A 60 -12.08 -14.94 -11.27
N LYS A 61 -12.74 -13.84 -10.88
CA LYS A 61 -13.89 -13.23 -11.55
C LYS A 61 -13.98 -11.76 -11.17
N GLY A 62 -14.57 -10.94 -12.02
CA GLY A 62 -14.83 -9.52 -11.76
C GLY A 62 -13.94 -8.60 -12.59
N LYS A 63 -13.97 -7.32 -12.25
CA LYS A 63 -13.24 -6.28 -13.00
C LYS A 63 -12.50 -5.34 -12.07
N ILE A 64 -11.29 -4.95 -12.50
CA ILE A 64 -10.47 -3.89 -11.89
C ILE A 64 -10.22 -2.84 -12.96
N SER A 65 -10.59 -1.60 -12.65
CA SER A 65 -10.32 -0.46 -13.53
C SER A 65 -9.54 0.62 -12.79
N ILE A 66 -8.53 1.18 -13.44
CA ILE A 66 -7.75 2.33 -12.96
C ILE A 66 -7.96 3.46 -13.97
N ASN A 67 -8.31 4.65 -13.48
CA ASN A 67 -8.58 5.83 -14.31
C ASN A 67 -9.60 5.54 -15.43
N LYS A 68 -10.64 4.74 -15.12
CA LYS A 68 -11.69 4.27 -16.01
C LYS A 68 -11.22 3.26 -17.08
N ILE A 69 -9.95 2.89 -17.13
CA ILE A 69 -9.42 1.86 -18.05
C ILE A 69 -9.54 0.51 -17.34
N ASN A 70 -10.15 -0.46 -18.01
CA ASN A 70 -10.22 -1.84 -17.51
C ASN A 70 -8.86 -2.53 -17.65
N LEU A 71 -8.23 -2.81 -16.53
CA LEU A 71 -6.92 -3.45 -16.43
C LEU A 71 -6.99 -4.87 -15.82
N SER A 72 -8.15 -5.52 -15.87
CA SER A 72 -8.35 -6.84 -15.25
C SER A 72 -7.37 -7.88 -15.76
N ASN A 73 -7.07 -7.85 -17.05
CA ASN A 73 -6.18 -8.79 -17.73
C ASN A 73 -4.76 -8.22 -17.98
N ASP A 74 -4.45 -7.07 -17.41
CA ASP A 74 -3.15 -6.40 -17.55
C ASP A 74 -2.53 -6.10 -16.17
N PRO A 75 -1.95 -7.12 -15.51
CA PRO A 75 -1.34 -6.95 -14.20
C PRO A 75 -0.12 -6.02 -14.22
N SER A 76 0.64 -6.01 -15.33
CA SER A 76 1.83 -5.15 -15.47
C SER A 76 1.44 -3.68 -15.44
N ASN A 77 0.44 -3.30 -16.22
CA ASN A 77 -0.05 -1.92 -16.24
C ASN A 77 -0.65 -1.51 -14.89
N ARG A 78 -1.34 -2.42 -14.16
CA ARG A 78 -1.78 -2.13 -12.78
C ARG A 78 -0.61 -1.76 -11.88
N GLN A 79 0.50 -2.51 -11.95
CA GLN A 79 1.70 -2.29 -11.14
C GLN A 79 2.38 -0.95 -11.44
N GLU A 80 2.27 -0.45 -12.67
CA GLU A 80 2.80 0.87 -13.03
C GLU A 80 2.04 2.02 -12.36
N HIS A 81 0.77 1.83 -12.03
CA HIS A 81 -0.06 2.85 -11.36
C HIS A 81 -0.02 2.77 -9.84
N ILE A 82 0.39 1.64 -9.26
CA ILE A 82 0.25 1.32 -7.85
C ILE A 82 1.59 1.36 -7.13
N GLY A 83 1.65 2.11 -6.03
CA GLY A 83 2.67 1.99 -5.01
C GLY A 83 2.24 0.94 -3.99
N TYR A 84 2.93 -0.19 -3.97
CA TYR A 84 2.61 -1.30 -3.07
C TYR A 84 3.58 -1.39 -1.90
N TYR A 85 3.02 -1.50 -0.70
CA TYR A 85 3.74 -1.83 0.53
C TYR A 85 3.20 -3.15 1.09
N GLY A 86 3.97 -4.22 0.97
CA GLY A 86 3.61 -5.55 1.45
C GLY A 86 3.99 -5.78 2.91
N HIS A 87 3.46 -6.86 3.48
CA HIS A 87 3.69 -7.25 4.87
C HIS A 87 5.18 -7.45 5.23
N LYS A 88 5.99 -7.95 4.29
CA LYS A 88 7.44 -8.12 4.48
C LYS A 88 8.21 -7.03 3.75
N ALA A 89 8.90 -6.18 4.49
CA ALA A 89 9.85 -5.25 3.93
C ALA A 89 11.10 -6.00 3.46
N SER A 90 11.30 -6.11 2.14
CA SER A 90 12.54 -6.65 1.60
C SER A 90 13.63 -5.58 1.70
N LEU A 91 14.49 -5.69 2.71
CA LEU A 91 15.61 -4.80 2.96
C LEU A 91 16.92 -5.57 2.77
N HIS A 92 17.90 -4.95 2.12
CA HIS A 92 19.25 -5.48 2.03
C HIS A 92 20.01 -5.19 3.33
N THR A 93 20.27 -6.22 4.11
CA THR A 93 20.88 -6.09 5.46
C THR A 93 22.32 -5.57 5.41
N GLY A 94 23.07 -5.85 4.34
CA GLY A 94 24.46 -5.42 4.17
C GLY A 94 24.65 -3.94 3.80
N LEU A 95 23.59 -3.22 3.45
CA LEU A 95 23.64 -1.79 3.15
C LEU A 95 23.42 -0.95 4.40
N THR A 96 23.94 0.28 4.40
CA THR A 96 23.55 1.32 5.35
C THR A 96 22.15 1.85 5.02
N VAL A 97 21.54 2.53 5.97
CA VAL A 97 20.26 3.22 5.77
C VAL A 97 20.34 4.20 4.59
N MET A 98 21.42 4.99 4.53
CA MET A 98 21.66 5.96 3.46
C MET A 98 21.78 5.28 2.10
N GLU A 99 22.62 4.27 1.97
CA GLU A 99 22.82 3.51 0.73
C GLU A 99 21.51 2.86 0.25
N THR A 100 20.70 2.35 1.18
CA THR A 100 19.39 1.79 0.86
C THR A 100 18.45 2.83 0.24
N ILE A 101 18.41 4.04 0.81
CA ILE A 101 17.58 5.13 0.29
C ILE A 101 18.10 5.59 -1.08
N GLU A 102 19.42 5.79 -1.24
CA GLU A 102 20.00 6.18 -2.53
C GLU A 102 19.78 5.13 -3.61
N TYR A 103 19.89 3.83 -3.28
CA TYR A 103 19.53 2.75 -4.18
C TYR A 103 18.09 2.85 -4.67
N TRP A 104 17.11 3.07 -3.74
CA TRP A 104 15.72 3.23 -4.13
C TRP A 104 15.45 4.51 -4.91
N LYS A 105 16.12 5.62 -4.58
CA LYS A 105 16.03 6.85 -5.36
C LYS A 105 16.45 6.62 -6.81
N ALA A 106 17.57 5.95 -7.02
CA ALA A 106 18.02 5.58 -8.37
C ALA A 106 16.99 4.67 -9.08
N TYR A 107 16.49 3.66 -8.37
CA TYR A 107 15.50 2.71 -8.93
C TYR A 107 14.17 3.39 -9.33
N TYR A 108 13.68 4.33 -8.51
CA TYR A 108 12.43 5.06 -8.78
C TYR A 108 12.63 6.37 -9.55
N SER A 109 13.85 6.71 -9.93
CA SER A 109 14.20 8.00 -10.55
C SER A 109 13.66 9.19 -9.74
N SER A 110 13.83 9.12 -8.41
CA SER A 110 13.36 10.14 -7.48
C SER A 110 14.46 11.16 -7.15
N ASP A 111 14.12 12.43 -7.18
CA ASP A 111 14.97 13.57 -6.81
C ASP A 111 14.84 13.97 -5.33
N ALA A 112 14.11 13.20 -4.54
CA ALA A 112 13.90 13.49 -3.13
C ALA A 112 15.22 13.61 -2.35
N ASN A 113 15.25 14.53 -1.38
CA ASN A 113 16.44 14.74 -0.54
C ASN A 113 16.58 13.63 0.50
N THR A 114 17.63 12.83 0.42
CA THR A 114 17.90 11.71 1.33
C THR A 114 18.04 12.14 2.79
N SER A 115 18.72 13.26 3.04
CA SER A 115 18.91 13.77 4.41
C SER A 115 17.59 14.19 5.04
N GLU A 116 16.68 14.77 4.26
CA GLU A 116 15.32 15.13 4.72
C GLU A 116 14.49 13.88 5.02
N LEU A 117 14.57 12.84 4.19
CA LEU A 117 13.90 11.56 4.42
C LEU A 117 14.40 10.88 5.70
N ILE A 118 15.73 10.84 5.91
CA ILE A 118 16.36 10.30 7.11
C ILE A 118 15.86 11.07 8.35
N LYS A 119 15.88 12.40 8.29
CA LYS A 119 15.40 13.27 9.38
C LYS A 119 13.90 13.08 9.63
N PHE A 120 13.09 13.08 8.57
CA PHE A 120 11.64 12.89 8.70
C PHE A 120 11.31 11.57 9.40
N TRP A 121 11.94 10.47 8.98
CA TRP A 121 11.66 9.14 9.55
C TRP A 121 12.45 8.83 10.82
N ASP A 122 13.30 9.75 11.28
CA ASP A 122 14.19 9.57 12.43
C ASP A 122 14.98 8.27 12.32
N LEU A 123 15.72 8.14 11.23
CA LEU A 123 16.49 6.95 10.91
C LEU A 123 17.95 7.10 11.36
N PRO A 124 18.57 6.02 11.86
CA PRO A 124 19.96 6.08 12.30
C PRO A 124 20.95 6.03 11.13
N ASN A 125 22.14 6.58 11.34
CA ASN A 125 23.26 6.42 10.40
C ASN A 125 24.03 5.14 10.72
N LYS A 126 23.53 3.99 10.28
CA LYS A 126 24.15 2.67 10.49
C LYS A 126 23.67 1.65 9.46
N THR A 127 24.19 0.42 9.50
CA THR A 127 23.76 -0.67 8.63
C THR A 127 22.32 -1.10 8.96
N VAL A 128 21.57 -1.55 7.94
CA VAL A 128 20.21 -2.03 8.09
C VAL A 128 20.13 -3.22 9.05
N GLU A 129 21.14 -4.08 9.07
CA GLU A 129 21.25 -5.22 9.99
C GLU A 129 21.23 -4.76 11.45
N SER A 130 21.92 -3.68 11.76
CA SER A 130 22.00 -3.10 13.10
C SER A 130 20.75 -2.33 13.53
N CYS A 131 19.79 -2.10 12.63
CA CYS A 131 18.55 -1.39 12.93
C CYS A 131 17.58 -2.25 13.75
N SER A 132 16.85 -1.63 14.69
CA SER A 132 15.71 -2.26 15.34
C SER A 132 14.61 -2.59 14.34
N GLU A 133 13.67 -3.46 14.70
CA GLU A 133 12.55 -3.81 13.82
C GLU A 133 11.72 -2.57 13.44
N GLY A 134 11.44 -1.67 14.40
CA GLY A 134 10.75 -0.42 14.14
C GLY A 134 11.53 0.51 13.19
N GLN A 135 12.86 0.60 13.35
CA GLN A 135 13.71 1.37 12.43
C GLN A 135 13.71 0.78 11.02
N ARG A 136 13.79 -0.55 10.89
CA ARG A 136 13.66 -1.22 9.59
C ARG A 136 12.31 -0.98 8.94
N LYS A 137 11.21 -1.01 9.72
CA LYS A 137 9.88 -0.68 9.21
C LYS A 137 9.76 0.77 8.77
N ARG A 138 10.29 1.72 9.55
CA ARG A 138 10.33 3.14 9.15
C ARG A 138 11.12 3.32 7.86
N LEU A 139 12.29 2.67 7.72
CA LEU A 139 13.07 2.68 6.49
C LEU A 139 12.27 2.13 5.30
N ALA A 140 11.56 1.01 5.48
CA ALA A 140 10.75 0.43 4.40
C ALA A 140 9.62 1.37 3.93
N LEU A 141 9.07 2.19 4.83
CA LEU A 141 8.03 3.18 4.49
C LEU A 141 8.58 4.38 3.70
N VAL A 142 9.89 4.66 3.76
CA VAL A 142 10.53 5.70 2.91
C VAL A 142 10.24 5.45 1.44
N ARG A 143 10.15 4.19 1.01
CA ARG A 143 9.83 3.81 -0.39
C ARG A 143 8.55 4.45 -0.90
N LEU A 144 7.54 4.63 -0.04
CA LEU A 144 6.27 5.25 -0.45
C LEU A 144 6.47 6.70 -0.92
N SER A 145 7.39 7.43 -0.27
CA SER A 145 7.73 8.79 -0.67
C SER A 145 8.50 8.86 -1.99
N LEU A 146 9.18 7.76 -2.35
CA LEU A 146 10.05 7.69 -3.54
C LEU A 146 9.32 7.18 -4.79
N MET A 147 8.27 6.37 -4.62
CA MET A 147 7.60 5.68 -5.74
C MET A 147 6.82 6.61 -6.68
N ASN A 148 6.53 7.84 -6.32
CA ASN A 148 5.73 8.80 -7.10
C ASN A 148 4.47 8.15 -7.73
N ARG A 149 3.68 7.45 -6.92
CA ARG A 149 2.44 6.75 -7.34
C ARG A 149 1.24 7.35 -6.61
N ASN A 150 0.19 7.65 -7.36
CA ASN A 150 -1.04 8.23 -6.80
C ASN A 150 -1.95 7.20 -6.11
N ILE A 151 -1.78 5.91 -6.39
CA ILE A 151 -2.56 4.83 -5.80
C ILE A 151 -1.66 4.05 -4.85
N TRP A 152 -1.96 4.10 -3.55
CA TRP A 152 -1.25 3.30 -2.56
C TRP A 152 -2.06 2.10 -2.11
N ILE A 153 -1.45 0.93 -2.14
CA ILE A 153 -2.01 -0.33 -1.61
C ILE A 153 -1.05 -0.82 -0.53
N LEU A 154 -1.52 -0.79 0.73
CA LEU A 154 -0.67 -0.94 1.90
C LEU A 154 -1.16 -2.10 2.77
N ASP A 155 -0.32 -3.12 2.95
CA ASP A 155 -0.63 -4.28 3.78
C ASP A 155 -0.06 -4.11 5.20
N GLU A 156 -0.93 -3.76 6.14
CA GLU A 156 -0.62 -3.54 7.56
C GLU A 156 0.59 -2.60 7.80
N PRO A 157 0.60 -1.38 7.23
CA PRO A 157 1.77 -0.52 7.24
C PRO A 157 2.17 -0.04 8.64
N THR A 158 1.25 -0.03 9.60
CA THR A 158 1.48 0.46 10.97
C THR A 158 1.75 -0.63 11.99
N THR A 159 1.64 -1.91 11.60
CA THR A 159 1.92 -3.05 12.49
C THR A 159 3.39 -3.05 12.91
N ASN A 160 3.67 -3.19 14.22
CA ASN A 160 5.00 -3.11 14.84
C ASN A 160 5.74 -1.77 14.64
N LEU A 161 5.05 -0.69 14.31
CA LEU A 161 5.57 0.67 14.45
C LEU A 161 5.39 1.18 15.88
N ASP A 162 6.41 1.88 16.37
CA ASP A 162 6.30 2.66 17.57
C ASP A 162 5.38 3.89 17.40
N PHE A 163 5.08 4.58 18.47
CA PHE A 163 4.21 5.76 18.44
C PHE A 163 4.72 6.83 17.45
N VAL A 164 6.03 7.06 17.42
CA VAL A 164 6.66 8.05 16.53
C VAL A 164 6.48 7.62 15.08
N GLY A 165 6.74 6.35 14.75
CA GLY A 165 6.55 5.81 13.40
C GLY A 165 5.09 5.86 12.93
N LYS A 166 4.13 5.55 13.81
CA LYS A 166 2.69 5.67 13.51
C LYS A 166 2.29 7.11 13.20
N LYS A 167 2.80 8.09 13.98
CA LYS A 167 2.55 9.51 13.74
C LYS A 167 3.12 9.95 12.38
N LYS A 168 4.37 9.61 12.08
CA LYS A 168 5.02 9.94 10.80
C LYS A 168 4.32 9.29 9.60
N PHE A 169 3.88 8.04 9.74
CA PHE A 169 3.06 7.40 8.71
C PHE A 169 1.74 8.16 8.50
N SER A 170 1.07 8.58 9.57
CA SER A 170 -0.18 9.36 9.48
C SER A 170 0.03 10.70 8.77
N GLU A 171 1.13 11.41 9.07
CA GLU A 171 1.51 12.66 8.40
C GLU A 171 1.77 12.44 6.90
N LEU A 172 2.56 11.43 6.54
CA LEU A 172 2.85 11.06 5.17
C LEU A 172 1.57 10.67 4.41
N HIS A 173 0.72 9.84 5.01
CA HIS A 173 -0.53 9.38 4.40
C HIS A 173 -1.51 10.54 4.18
N THR A 174 -1.65 11.44 5.17
CA THR A 174 -2.49 12.64 5.05
C THR A 174 -1.98 13.56 3.92
N SER A 175 -0.67 13.76 3.83
CA SER A 175 -0.05 14.52 2.75
C SER A 175 -0.33 13.90 1.38
N HIS A 176 -0.20 12.58 1.26
CA HIS A 176 -0.50 11.85 0.02
C HIS A 176 -1.96 12.06 -0.43
N LEU A 177 -2.93 11.92 0.48
CA LEU A 177 -4.34 12.13 0.16
C LEU A 177 -4.63 13.58 -0.21
N SER A 178 -4.05 14.54 0.52
CA SER A 178 -4.21 15.98 0.26
C SER A 178 -3.62 16.40 -1.07
N ALA A 179 -2.55 15.71 -1.51
CA ALA A 179 -1.95 15.87 -2.83
C ALA A 179 -2.75 15.18 -3.97
N GLY A 180 -3.95 14.65 -3.70
CA GLY A 180 -4.80 13.99 -4.69
C GLY A 180 -4.51 12.50 -4.87
N GLY A 181 -3.68 11.91 -4.04
CA GLY A 181 -3.50 10.45 -3.98
C GLY A 181 -4.74 9.75 -3.42
N LEU A 182 -4.77 8.42 -3.52
CA LEU A 182 -5.78 7.57 -2.90
C LEU A 182 -5.13 6.33 -2.29
N SER A 183 -5.77 5.69 -1.32
CA SER A 183 -5.16 4.52 -0.66
C SER A 183 -6.15 3.43 -0.28
N LEU A 184 -5.68 2.19 -0.36
CA LEU A 184 -6.31 0.99 0.18
C LEU A 184 -5.38 0.40 1.22
N ILE A 185 -5.82 0.31 2.47
CA ILE A 185 -4.98 -0.08 3.60
C ILE A 185 -5.62 -1.26 4.33
N THR A 186 -4.87 -2.32 4.61
CA THR A 186 -5.30 -3.31 5.59
C THR A 186 -4.85 -2.88 6.97
N SER A 187 -5.74 -3.00 7.96
CA SER A 187 -5.44 -2.71 9.36
C SER A 187 -6.34 -3.49 10.30
N HIS A 188 -5.84 -3.80 11.48
CA HIS A 188 -6.66 -4.30 12.59
C HIS A 188 -7.41 -3.17 13.31
N GLU A 189 -6.90 -1.94 13.22
CA GLU A 189 -7.50 -0.74 13.80
C GLU A 189 -7.97 0.18 12.68
N PRO A 190 -9.16 0.78 12.76
CA PRO A 190 -9.62 1.76 11.79
C PRO A 190 -8.72 2.99 11.83
N THR A 191 -8.23 3.41 10.68
CA THR A 191 -7.46 4.66 10.55
C THR A 191 -8.38 5.87 10.68
N GLN A 192 -8.01 6.84 11.51
CA GLN A 192 -8.79 8.07 11.75
C GLN A 192 -8.48 9.16 10.69
N VAL A 193 -8.74 8.89 9.42
CA VAL A 193 -8.57 9.89 8.35
C VAL A 193 -9.93 10.37 7.85
N LYS A 194 -10.10 11.69 7.70
CA LYS A 194 -11.35 12.29 7.22
C LYS A 194 -11.68 11.76 5.79
N GLY A 195 -12.91 11.32 5.57
CA GLY A 195 -13.32 10.74 4.28
C GLY A 195 -13.00 9.24 4.12
N HIS A 196 -12.68 8.58 5.21
CA HIS A 196 -12.30 7.19 5.28
C HIS A 196 -13.53 6.25 5.21
N LYS A 197 -13.43 5.21 4.39
CA LYS A 197 -14.42 4.13 4.32
C LYS A 197 -13.84 2.85 4.91
N ILE A 198 -14.68 2.00 5.47
CA ILE A 198 -14.27 0.70 6.02
C ILE A 198 -15.00 -0.41 5.26
N ILE A 199 -14.26 -1.43 4.85
CA ILE A 199 -14.80 -2.67 4.28
C ILE A 199 -14.40 -3.82 5.20
N ASN A 200 -15.41 -4.51 5.76
CA ASN A 200 -15.17 -5.72 6.54
C ASN A 200 -15.25 -6.95 5.63
N LEU A 201 -14.12 -7.65 5.44
CA LEU A 201 -14.03 -8.81 4.56
C LEU A 201 -14.76 -10.05 5.06
N GLU A 202 -15.13 -10.13 6.34
CA GLU A 202 -15.96 -11.26 6.82
C GLU A 202 -17.29 -11.40 6.07
N ARG A 203 -17.84 -10.26 5.62
CA ARG A 203 -19.10 -10.21 4.86
C ARG A 203 -18.94 -10.71 3.41
N HIS A 204 -17.71 -10.87 2.95
CA HIS A 204 -17.34 -11.24 1.59
C HIS A 204 -16.68 -12.61 1.51
N ARG A 205 -16.72 -13.43 2.57
CA ARG A 205 -16.20 -14.79 2.52
C ARG A 205 -16.89 -15.58 1.43
N GLY A 206 -16.12 -16.31 0.64
CA GLY A 206 -16.64 -17.27 -0.32
C GLY A 206 -17.54 -18.28 0.39
N LYS A 207 -18.73 -18.49 -0.11
CA LYS A 207 -19.59 -19.60 0.35
C LYS A 207 -18.96 -20.88 -0.18
N ASN A 208 -18.65 -21.81 0.72
CA ASN A 208 -18.23 -23.18 0.37
C ASN A 208 -19.33 -23.89 -0.41
#